data_6ba06fa23d634e4d8f7576326c00f77d
#
_entry.id   6ba06fa23d634e4d8f7576326c00f77d
#
_cell.length_a   1.000
_cell.length_b   1.000
_cell.length_c   1.000
_cell.angle_alpha   90.00
_cell.angle_beta   90.00
_cell.angle_gamma   90.00
#
_symmetry.space_group_name_H-M   'P 1'
#
loop_
_entity.id
_entity.type
_entity.pdbx_description
1 polymer ?
#
loop_
_entity_poly.entity_id
_entity_poly.type
_entity_poly.pdbx_seq_one_letter_code
_entity_poly.pdbx_strand_id
1 'polypeptide(L)'
;VLGNFPEVRTVFCKTGRPEIANDIMGVQQTDVWVMLRPRADWPAGATRDDLVERMSKALADAVPGANFGFSQPIEMRVDELVAGVKADVAVLVYGDDLGTLGDLGKKIEGVLRDIPGAADVRADMQANVPTLRIDARQDQLARHGIDGIDVMRTVAAMGGIQTGVVYEGRPRFPLMVKFPRVWRENAELVPQIPVDTAGARPVPLGELADILVEETPPSIEHENARRRTFVSANVRGRDVASFVQEAQSRIRDRVPLPAGYTIGWGGDFE
;
A
#
# COMPACT_ATOMS: atom_id res chain seq x y z
N VAL A 1 -4.91 17.53 13.61
CA VAL A 1 -6.06 16.90 14.29
C VAL A 1 -5.59 16.16 15.53
N LEU A 2 -4.89 15.02 15.39
CA LEU A 2 -4.53 14.13 16.52
C LEU A 2 -3.69 14.80 17.62
N GLY A 3 -2.80 15.71 17.28
CA GLY A 3 -1.99 16.45 18.25
C GLY A 3 -2.76 17.40 19.19
N ASN A 4 -4.03 17.64 18.91
CA ASN A 4 -4.88 18.53 19.72
C ASN A 4 -5.55 17.81 20.91
N PHE A 5 -5.44 16.48 20.99
CA PHE A 5 -6.00 15.72 22.09
C PHE A 5 -5.10 15.84 23.33
N PRO A 6 -5.64 16.14 24.52
CA PRO A 6 -4.85 16.32 25.74
C PRO A 6 -4.08 15.08 26.16
N GLU A 7 -4.58 13.88 25.79
CA GLU A 7 -3.94 12.60 26.06
C GLU A 7 -2.71 12.35 25.16
N VAL A 8 -2.56 13.13 24.08
CA VAL A 8 -1.48 12.94 23.10
C VAL A 8 -0.26 13.74 23.48
N ARG A 9 0.89 13.09 23.47
CA ARG A 9 2.20 13.71 23.70
C ARG A 9 2.82 14.18 22.39
N THR A 10 2.81 13.30 21.38
CA THR A 10 3.45 13.56 20.09
C THR A 10 2.82 12.68 19.02
N VAL A 11 2.83 13.16 17.77
CA VAL A 11 2.37 12.42 16.61
C VAL A 11 3.48 12.48 15.56
N PHE A 12 3.82 11.34 14.98
CA PHE A 12 4.66 11.26 13.78
C PHE A 12 4.08 10.25 12.81
N CYS A 13 4.39 10.41 11.56
CA CYS A 13 3.86 9.52 10.52
C CYS A 13 4.97 9.08 9.56
N LYS A 14 4.75 7.91 8.98
CA LYS A 14 5.52 7.35 7.89
C LYS A 14 4.54 7.11 6.74
N THR A 15 4.78 7.76 5.62
CA THR A 15 3.92 7.64 4.43
C THR A 15 4.70 6.99 3.30
N GLY A 16 4.05 6.05 2.64
CA GLY A 16 4.56 5.43 1.44
C GLY A 16 5.58 4.30 1.68
N ARG A 17 6.10 3.80 0.58
CA ARG A 17 6.98 2.64 0.52
C ARG A 17 8.43 3.02 0.86
N PRO A 18 9.11 2.30 1.76
CA PRO A 18 10.55 2.50 1.98
C PRO A 18 11.35 2.04 0.75
N GLU A 19 12.53 2.63 0.55
CA GLU A 19 13.45 2.26 -0.54
C GLU A 19 13.93 0.79 -0.40
N ILE A 20 14.06 0.30 0.83
CA ILE A 20 14.38 -1.09 1.13
C ILE A 20 13.07 -1.79 1.48
N ALA A 21 12.69 -2.79 0.68
CA ALA A 21 11.41 -3.49 0.79
C ALA A 21 11.35 -4.47 2.00
N ASN A 22 11.60 -3.97 3.20
CA ASN A 22 11.38 -4.69 4.45
C ASN A 22 10.01 -4.43 5.08
N ASP A 23 9.19 -3.61 4.43
CA ASP A 23 7.87 -3.22 4.87
C ASP A 23 6.95 -3.10 3.64
N ILE A 24 5.96 -3.98 3.57
CA ILE A 24 5.02 -4.04 2.43
C ILE A 24 3.93 -3.00 2.65
N MET A 25 4.22 -1.77 2.29
CA MET A 25 3.30 -0.65 2.44
C MET A 25 3.04 0.01 1.10
N GLY A 26 1.78 0.24 0.76
CA GLY A 26 1.41 0.96 -0.46
C GLY A 26 1.82 2.43 -0.39
N VAL A 27 2.04 3.05 -1.55
CA VAL A 27 2.43 4.48 -1.63
C VAL A 27 1.39 5.42 -1.03
N GLN A 28 0.13 5.01 -0.99
CA GLN A 28 -1.01 5.73 -0.44
C GLN A 28 -1.24 5.46 1.06
N GLN A 29 -0.54 4.52 1.65
CA GLN A 29 -0.68 4.16 3.06
C GLN A 29 0.17 5.04 3.95
N THR A 30 -0.33 5.31 5.14
CA THR A 30 0.36 6.11 6.16
C THR A 30 0.18 5.45 7.52
N ASP A 31 1.29 5.07 8.13
CA ASP A 31 1.32 4.70 9.54
C ASP A 31 1.44 5.97 10.38
N VAL A 32 0.50 6.17 11.28
CA VAL A 32 0.49 7.32 12.19
C VAL A 32 0.72 6.83 13.62
N TRP A 33 1.87 7.15 14.14
CA TRP A 33 2.26 6.82 15.51
C TRP A 33 1.78 7.90 16.46
N VAL A 34 0.82 7.56 17.31
CA VAL A 34 0.28 8.45 18.32
C VAL A 34 0.86 8.08 19.68
N MET A 35 1.83 8.86 20.14
CA MET A 35 2.46 8.67 21.43
C MET A 35 1.62 9.32 22.50
N LEU A 36 1.10 8.52 23.40
CA LEU A 36 0.23 8.99 24.47
C LEU A 36 1.04 9.48 25.69
N ARG A 37 0.46 10.38 26.47
CA ARG A 37 0.98 10.79 27.78
C ARG A 37 0.80 9.65 28.79
N PRO A 38 1.53 9.67 29.91
CA PRO A 38 1.26 8.75 31.02
C PRO A 38 -0.21 8.82 31.44
N ARG A 39 -0.78 7.70 31.81
CA ARG A 39 -2.20 7.59 32.16
C ARG A 39 -2.63 8.55 33.27
N ALA A 40 -1.73 8.87 34.19
CA ALA A 40 -1.97 9.81 35.28
C ALA A 40 -2.24 11.25 34.79
N ASP A 41 -1.78 11.60 33.60
CA ASP A 41 -1.94 12.94 33.01
C ASP A 41 -3.21 13.05 32.14
N TRP A 42 -4.01 11.98 32.06
CA TRP A 42 -5.23 11.99 31.25
C TRP A 42 -6.38 12.67 31.99
N PRO A 43 -7.36 13.23 31.28
CA PRO A 43 -8.57 13.75 31.89
C PRO A 43 -9.28 12.67 32.75
N ALA A 44 -9.88 13.09 33.85
CA ALA A 44 -10.57 12.19 34.77
C ALA A 44 -11.66 11.41 34.03
N GLY A 45 -11.66 10.06 34.19
CA GLY A 45 -12.63 9.16 33.57
C GLY A 45 -12.37 8.85 32.08
N ALA A 46 -11.41 9.47 31.42
CA ALA A 46 -11.09 9.17 30.03
C ALA A 46 -10.58 7.71 29.89
N THR A 47 -11.11 6.96 28.96
CA THR A 47 -10.64 5.60 28.63
C THR A 47 -9.89 5.59 27.30
N ARG A 48 -9.17 4.51 27.01
CA ARG A 48 -8.52 4.34 25.72
C ARG A 48 -9.56 4.24 24.59
N ASP A 49 -10.63 3.52 24.85
CA ASP A 49 -11.68 3.27 23.87
C ASP A 49 -12.43 4.56 23.54
N ASP A 50 -12.76 5.38 24.55
CA ASP A 50 -13.31 6.73 24.33
C ASP A 50 -12.37 7.63 23.52
N LEU A 51 -11.05 7.53 23.77
CA LEU A 51 -10.06 8.30 23.03
C LEU A 51 -10.04 7.86 21.56
N VAL A 52 -10.01 6.56 21.29
CA VAL A 52 -10.04 6.00 19.92
C VAL A 52 -11.30 6.43 19.18
N GLU A 53 -12.48 6.38 19.83
CA GLU A 53 -13.75 6.83 19.25
C GLU A 53 -13.71 8.32 18.86
N ARG A 54 -13.26 9.17 19.80
CA ARG A 54 -13.10 10.63 19.56
C ARG A 54 -12.11 10.92 18.44
N MET A 55 -10.98 10.22 18.39
CA MET A 55 -9.98 10.34 17.32
C MET A 55 -10.53 9.90 15.98
N SER A 56 -11.23 8.76 15.93
CA SER A 56 -11.86 8.23 14.71
C SER A 56 -12.84 9.24 14.12
N LYS A 57 -13.71 9.80 14.95
CA LYS A 57 -14.66 10.83 14.52
C LYS A 57 -13.96 12.08 14.00
N ALA A 58 -12.98 12.60 14.75
CA ALA A 58 -12.24 13.80 14.35
C ALA A 58 -11.44 13.61 13.04
N LEU A 59 -10.94 12.41 12.79
CA LEU A 59 -10.24 12.09 11.54
C LEU A 59 -11.22 11.96 10.37
N ALA A 60 -12.37 11.31 10.56
CA ALA A 60 -13.40 11.19 9.54
C ALA A 60 -13.91 12.57 9.09
N ASP A 61 -14.09 13.50 10.04
CA ASP A 61 -14.52 14.87 9.75
C ASP A 61 -13.41 15.71 9.05
N ALA A 62 -12.15 15.48 9.39
CA ALA A 62 -11.03 16.27 8.89
C ALA A 62 -10.47 15.79 7.55
N VAL A 63 -10.57 14.49 7.25
CA VAL A 63 -10.00 13.86 6.03
C VAL A 63 -11.06 12.95 5.41
N PRO A 64 -12.07 13.51 4.76
CA PRO A 64 -13.11 12.72 4.12
C PRO A 64 -12.53 11.84 3.01
N GLY A 65 -12.99 10.59 2.94
CA GLY A 65 -12.52 9.60 1.95
C GLY A 65 -11.30 8.79 2.36
N ALA A 66 -10.67 9.08 3.51
CA ALA A 66 -9.64 8.23 4.08
C ALA A 66 -10.24 7.17 5.00
N ASN A 67 -9.65 5.97 4.99
CA ASN A 67 -9.99 4.91 5.93
C ASN A 67 -8.97 4.87 7.06
N PHE A 68 -9.46 4.86 8.30
CA PHE A 68 -8.61 4.83 9.49
C PHE A 68 -8.80 3.51 10.23
N GLY A 69 -7.70 2.86 10.60
CA GLY A 69 -7.65 1.72 11.51
C GLY A 69 -6.80 2.08 12.72
N PHE A 70 -7.20 1.63 13.90
CA PHE A 70 -6.44 1.81 15.13
C PHE A 70 -5.92 0.47 15.63
N SER A 71 -4.65 0.42 16.01
CA SER A 71 -4.01 -0.77 16.55
C SER A 71 -2.91 -0.41 17.52
N GLN A 72 -2.35 -1.40 18.17
CA GLN A 72 -1.14 -1.28 18.96
C GLN A 72 0.07 -1.80 18.17
N PRO A 73 1.28 -1.21 18.36
CA PRO A 73 2.45 -1.62 17.58
C PRO A 73 2.83 -3.11 17.71
N ILE A 74 2.66 -3.69 18.90
CA ILE A 74 2.95 -5.12 19.14
C ILE A 74 1.88 -5.99 18.48
N GLU A 75 0.61 -5.67 18.67
CA GLU A 75 -0.52 -6.33 18.03
C GLU A 75 -0.37 -6.33 16.51
N MET A 76 -0.10 -5.17 15.91
CA MET A 76 0.14 -5.04 14.47
C MET A 76 1.27 -5.97 13.98
N ARG A 77 2.37 -6.09 14.72
CA ARG A 77 3.48 -6.96 14.34
C ARG A 77 3.17 -8.45 14.45
N VAL A 78 2.39 -8.83 15.43
CA VAL A 78 1.95 -10.23 15.59
C VAL A 78 1.00 -10.60 14.46
N ASP A 79 0.02 -9.76 14.16
CA ASP A 79 -0.96 -9.99 13.09
C ASP A 79 -0.27 -10.09 11.71
N GLU A 80 0.71 -9.22 11.42
CA GLU A 80 1.50 -9.28 10.19
C GLU A 80 2.28 -10.60 10.04
N LEU A 81 2.80 -11.14 11.15
CA LEU A 81 3.62 -12.35 11.14
C LEU A 81 2.81 -13.64 11.07
N VAL A 82 1.62 -13.67 11.67
CA VAL A 82 0.82 -14.89 11.84
C VAL A 82 -0.18 -15.07 10.72
N ALA A 83 -0.96 -14.05 10.40
CA ALA A 83 -2.09 -14.17 9.48
C ALA A 83 -1.88 -13.46 8.13
N GLY A 84 -0.88 -12.60 7.99
CA GLY A 84 -0.69 -11.75 6.81
C GLY A 84 -1.87 -10.79 6.54
N VAL A 85 -2.92 -10.87 7.34
CA VAL A 85 -4.12 -10.02 7.30
C VAL A 85 -4.58 -9.75 8.72
N LYS A 86 -4.75 -8.48 9.03
CA LYS A 86 -5.18 -8.02 10.33
C LYS A 86 -6.71 -8.01 10.44
N ALA A 87 -7.32 -9.13 10.81
CA ALA A 87 -8.76 -9.24 11.06
C ALA A 87 -9.12 -10.59 11.68
N ASP A 88 -10.23 -10.65 12.39
CA ASP A 88 -10.77 -11.91 12.94
C ASP A 88 -10.99 -12.98 11.86
N VAL A 89 -11.39 -12.52 10.64
CA VAL A 89 -11.65 -13.39 9.48
C VAL A 89 -11.09 -12.75 8.21
N ALA A 90 -10.37 -13.53 7.41
CA ALA A 90 -9.94 -13.17 6.08
C ALA A 90 -10.39 -14.21 5.04
N VAL A 91 -11.00 -13.74 3.97
CA VAL A 91 -11.32 -14.55 2.79
C VAL A 91 -10.28 -14.26 1.73
N LEU A 92 -9.41 -15.22 1.46
CA LEU A 92 -8.33 -15.14 0.48
C LEU A 92 -8.85 -15.61 -0.87
N VAL A 93 -8.63 -14.86 -1.94
CA VAL A 93 -9.05 -15.21 -3.30
C VAL A 93 -7.81 -15.30 -4.18
N TYR A 94 -7.60 -16.45 -4.81
CA TYR A 94 -6.46 -16.72 -5.67
C TYR A 94 -6.88 -16.82 -7.13
N GLY A 95 -6.10 -16.23 -8.03
CA GLY A 95 -6.36 -16.27 -9.48
C GLY A 95 -5.33 -15.48 -10.27
N ASP A 96 -5.41 -15.53 -11.60
CA ASP A 96 -4.36 -14.95 -12.44
C ASP A 96 -4.67 -13.52 -12.92
N ASP A 97 -5.94 -13.19 -13.15
CA ASP A 97 -6.35 -11.87 -13.64
C ASP A 97 -6.74 -10.94 -12.50
N LEU A 98 -6.10 -9.77 -12.44
CA LEU A 98 -6.29 -8.78 -11.36
C LEU A 98 -7.68 -8.15 -11.38
N GLY A 99 -8.26 -7.94 -12.57
CA GLY A 99 -9.61 -7.39 -12.70
C GLY A 99 -10.64 -8.34 -12.11
N THR A 100 -10.55 -9.61 -12.48
CA THR A 100 -11.41 -10.68 -11.93
C THR A 100 -11.25 -10.86 -10.43
N LEU A 101 -10.01 -10.79 -9.91
CA LEU A 101 -9.75 -10.81 -8.46
C LEU A 101 -10.44 -9.64 -7.76
N GLY A 102 -10.34 -8.43 -8.32
CA GLY A 102 -11.00 -7.25 -7.79
C GLY A 102 -12.54 -7.38 -7.76
N ASP A 103 -13.13 -7.90 -8.83
CA ASP A 103 -14.58 -8.08 -8.91
C ASP A 103 -15.08 -9.17 -7.94
N LEU A 104 -14.33 -10.25 -7.77
CA LEU A 104 -14.62 -11.27 -6.77
C LEU A 104 -14.50 -10.70 -5.35
N GLY A 105 -13.46 -9.91 -5.08
CA GLY A 105 -13.29 -9.22 -3.80
C GLY A 105 -14.49 -8.34 -3.46
N LYS A 106 -14.98 -7.51 -4.40
CA LYS A 106 -16.18 -6.68 -4.20
C LYS A 106 -17.43 -7.51 -3.91
N LYS A 107 -17.65 -8.60 -4.65
CA LYS A 107 -18.79 -9.49 -4.44
C LYS A 107 -18.75 -10.14 -3.06
N ILE A 108 -17.58 -10.63 -2.65
CA ILE A 108 -17.37 -11.24 -1.32
C ILE A 108 -17.58 -10.20 -0.22
N GLU A 109 -17.03 -8.99 -0.38
CA GLU A 109 -17.25 -7.88 0.55
C GLU A 109 -18.74 -7.59 0.75
N GLY A 110 -19.51 -7.51 -0.33
CA GLY A 110 -20.95 -7.33 -0.26
C GLY A 110 -21.65 -8.46 0.49
N VAL A 111 -21.27 -9.73 0.24
CA VAL A 111 -21.83 -10.88 0.95
C VAL A 111 -21.50 -10.85 2.43
N LEU A 112 -20.25 -10.54 2.80
CA LEU A 112 -19.85 -10.48 4.21
C LEU A 112 -20.55 -9.35 4.97
N ARG A 113 -20.74 -8.19 4.36
CA ARG A 113 -21.47 -7.07 4.99
C ARG A 113 -22.91 -7.40 5.35
N ASP A 114 -23.54 -8.29 4.60
CA ASP A 114 -24.92 -8.73 4.84
C ASP A 114 -25.04 -9.77 5.99
N ILE A 115 -23.93 -10.22 6.57
CA ILE A 115 -23.94 -11.22 7.64
C ILE A 115 -24.05 -10.52 9.00
N PRO A 116 -25.04 -10.88 9.84
CA PRO A 116 -25.12 -10.33 11.18
C PRO A 116 -23.84 -10.57 11.99
N GLY A 117 -23.34 -9.51 12.61
CA GLY A 117 -22.08 -9.53 13.36
C GLY A 117 -20.86 -9.14 12.56
N ALA A 118 -20.97 -8.96 11.23
CA ALA A 118 -19.88 -8.41 10.42
C ALA A 118 -19.58 -6.96 10.82
N ALA A 119 -18.33 -6.66 11.04
CA ALA A 119 -17.81 -5.32 11.30
C ALA A 119 -16.54 -5.09 10.50
N ASP A 120 -16.27 -3.82 10.18
CA ASP A 120 -15.05 -3.37 9.50
C ASP A 120 -14.73 -4.17 8.22
N VAL A 121 -15.77 -4.63 7.49
CA VAL A 121 -15.61 -5.43 6.27
C VAL A 121 -14.92 -4.61 5.20
N ARG A 122 -13.81 -5.11 4.69
CA ARG A 122 -12.99 -4.42 3.71
C ARG A 122 -12.35 -5.40 2.72
N ALA A 123 -12.54 -5.18 1.44
CA ALA A 123 -11.73 -5.83 0.42
C ALA A 123 -10.37 -5.11 0.33
N ASP A 124 -9.30 -5.89 0.23
CA ASP A 124 -7.97 -5.37 -0.10
C ASP A 124 -7.91 -5.07 -1.60
N MET A 125 -8.62 -4.02 -1.96
CA MET A 125 -8.57 -3.46 -3.29
C MET A 125 -7.72 -2.21 -3.23
N GLN A 126 -6.48 -2.38 -3.57
CA GLN A 126 -5.62 -1.23 -3.74
C GLN A 126 -6.14 -0.42 -4.94
N ALA A 127 -6.55 0.82 -4.68
CA ALA A 127 -6.89 1.72 -5.77
C ALA A 127 -5.70 1.85 -6.71
N ASN A 128 -5.94 1.77 -8.01
CA ASN A 128 -4.90 2.03 -8.98
C ASN A 128 -4.29 3.41 -8.73
N VAL A 129 -3.01 3.52 -8.96
CA VAL A 129 -2.27 4.78 -8.84
C VAL A 129 -1.69 5.16 -10.20
N PRO A 130 -1.61 6.46 -10.52
CA PRO A 130 -0.93 6.91 -11.71
C PRO A 130 0.52 6.45 -11.71
N THR A 131 0.88 5.65 -12.69
CA THR A 131 2.22 5.08 -12.85
C THR A 131 2.82 5.55 -14.15
N LEU A 132 4.04 6.04 -14.11
CA LEU A 132 4.79 6.40 -15.30
C LEU A 132 5.49 5.16 -15.84
N ARG A 133 5.03 4.67 -16.99
CA ARG A 133 5.62 3.56 -17.72
C ARG A 133 6.54 4.09 -18.81
N ILE A 134 7.76 3.59 -18.83
CA ILE A 134 8.80 3.99 -19.78
C ILE A 134 9.31 2.74 -20.49
N ASP A 135 8.92 2.57 -21.76
CA ASP A 135 9.29 1.43 -22.59
C ASP A 135 10.38 1.85 -23.59
N ALA A 136 11.59 1.37 -23.41
CA ALA A 136 12.71 1.68 -24.27
C ALA A 136 12.56 1.06 -25.68
N ARG A 137 12.70 1.88 -26.73
CA ARG A 137 12.62 1.46 -28.12
C ARG A 137 13.99 1.00 -28.62
N GLN A 138 14.15 -0.29 -28.80
CA GLN A 138 15.42 -0.92 -29.15
C GLN A 138 16.02 -0.40 -30.48
N ASP A 139 15.17 -0.08 -31.47
CA ASP A 139 15.59 0.48 -32.75
C ASP A 139 16.16 1.90 -32.57
N GLN A 140 15.58 2.72 -31.70
CA GLN A 140 16.09 4.06 -31.42
C GLN A 140 17.37 3.99 -30.58
N LEU A 141 17.46 3.11 -29.62
CA LEU A 141 18.69 2.88 -28.86
C LEU A 141 19.85 2.53 -29.79
N ALA A 142 19.62 1.60 -30.72
CA ALA A 142 20.63 1.18 -31.70
C ALA A 142 21.05 2.33 -32.63
N ARG A 143 20.11 3.18 -33.08
CA ARG A 143 20.42 4.36 -33.94
C ARG A 143 21.31 5.38 -33.26
N HIS A 144 21.10 5.58 -31.95
CA HIS A 144 21.86 6.56 -31.17
C HIS A 144 23.11 5.97 -30.52
N GLY A 145 23.33 4.65 -30.65
CA GLY A 145 24.44 3.94 -30.00
C GLY A 145 24.37 3.97 -28.48
N ILE A 146 23.15 3.97 -27.92
CA ILE A 146 22.86 4.01 -26.50
C ILE A 146 22.52 2.62 -26.00
N ASP A 147 23.04 2.25 -24.85
CA ASP A 147 22.66 1.01 -24.17
C ASP A 147 21.38 1.22 -23.36
N GLY A 148 20.52 0.21 -23.29
CA GLY A 148 19.33 0.22 -22.43
C GLY A 148 19.64 0.48 -20.95
N ILE A 149 20.85 0.13 -20.49
CA ILE A 149 21.32 0.41 -19.12
C ILE A 149 21.41 1.91 -18.84
N ASP A 150 21.76 2.73 -19.85
CA ASP A 150 21.89 4.19 -19.67
C ASP A 150 20.51 4.85 -19.54
N VAL A 151 19.52 4.34 -20.29
CA VAL A 151 18.11 4.72 -20.10
C VAL A 151 17.64 4.34 -18.69
N MET A 152 17.90 3.11 -18.25
CA MET A 152 17.52 2.65 -16.90
C MET A 152 18.19 3.48 -15.80
N ARG A 153 19.45 3.84 -15.94
CA ARG A 153 20.16 4.73 -14.99
C ARG A 153 19.54 6.12 -14.95
N THR A 154 19.19 6.67 -16.10
CA THR A 154 18.53 7.96 -16.19
C THR A 154 17.18 7.93 -15.49
N VAL A 155 16.36 6.90 -15.73
CA VAL A 155 15.06 6.70 -15.04
C VAL A 155 15.27 6.50 -13.54
N ALA A 156 16.23 5.68 -13.12
CA ALA A 156 16.55 5.47 -11.70
C ALA A 156 16.95 6.78 -10.99
N ALA A 157 17.62 7.69 -11.67
CA ALA A 157 18.01 9.00 -11.13
C ALA A 157 16.79 9.91 -10.85
N MET A 158 15.63 9.64 -11.41
CA MET A 158 14.38 10.32 -11.03
C MET A 158 13.99 9.97 -9.59
N GLY A 159 14.06 8.70 -9.20
CA GLY A 159 13.86 8.25 -7.82
C GLY A 159 15.02 8.62 -6.89
N GLY A 160 16.21 8.62 -7.43
CA GLY A 160 17.48 8.90 -6.76
C GLY A 160 18.43 7.72 -6.79
N ILE A 161 19.68 8.00 -7.10
CA ILE A 161 20.77 7.02 -7.09
C ILE A 161 21.69 7.33 -5.92
N GLN A 162 21.90 6.34 -5.06
CA GLN A 162 22.88 6.46 -3.99
C GLN A 162 24.29 6.37 -4.57
N THR A 163 25.07 7.46 -4.42
CA THR A 163 26.42 7.57 -4.95
C THR A 163 27.50 7.46 -3.88
N GLY A 164 27.10 7.49 -2.60
CA GLY A 164 28.02 7.39 -1.49
C GLY A 164 27.34 7.51 -0.14
N VAL A 165 28.16 7.67 0.90
CA VAL A 165 27.72 7.87 2.28
C VAL A 165 28.54 8.98 2.90
N VAL A 166 27.87 9.93 3.54
CA VAL A 166 28.50 10.98 4.35
C VAL A 166 28.53 10.52 5.81
N TYR A 167 29.68 10.62 6.45
CA TYR A 167 29.89 10.25 7.84
C TYR A 167 30.00 11.53 8.69
N GLU A 168 29.07 11.69 9.66
CA GLU A 168 29.12 12.77 10.64
C GLU A 168 29.29 12.17 12.04
N GLY A 169 30.52 11.79 12.39
CA GLY A 169 30.77 11.02 13.60
C GLY A 169 30.21 9.59 13.49
N ARG A 170 29.25 9.22 14.35
CA ARG A 170 28.54 7.93 14.29
C ARG A 170 27.42 7.86 13.23
N PRO A 171 26.63 8.92 13.02
CA PRO A 171 25.58 8.92 11.99
C PRO A 171 26.16 8.75 10.58
N ARG A 172 25.40 8.02 9.74
CA ARG A 172 25.71 7.79 8.33
C ARG A 172 24.54 8.24 7.49
N PHE A 173 24.79 9.10 6.53
CA PHE A 173 23.77 9.67 5.65
C PHE A 173 24.04 9.25 4.21
N PRO A 174 23.08 8.62 3.51
CA PRO A 174 23.24 8.30 2.09
C PRO A 174 23.35 9.58 1.27
N LEU A 175 24.35 9.65 0.40
CA LEU A 175 24.47 10.71 -0.60
C LEU A 175 23.70 10.30 -1.84
N MET A 176 22.60 11.00 -2.11
CA MET A 176 21.69 10.71 -3.22
C MET A 176 21.81 11.75 -4.33
N VAL A 177 21.93 11.30 -5.56
CA VAL A 177 21.80 12.12 -6.76
C VAL A 177 20.42 11.93 -7.35
N LYS A 178 19.69 13.04 -7.53
CA LYS A 178 18.33 13.07 -8.10
C LYS A 178 18.21 14.17 -9.13
N PHE A 179 17.35 13.97 -10.12
CA PHE A 179 16.94 15.07 -10.98
C PHE A 179 16.26 16.20 -10.17
N PRO A 180 16.32 17.44 -10.61
CA PRO A 180 15.60 18.55 -9.99
C PRO A 180 14.11 18.24 -9.83
N ARG A 181 13.50 18.76 -8.77
CA ARG A 181 12.12 18.50 -8.39
C ARG A 181 11.12 18.76 -9.52
N VAL A 182 11.32 19.84 -10.27
CA VAL A 182 10.47 20.23 -11.40
C VAL A 182 10.36 19.12 -12.46
N TRP A 183 11.42 18.37 -12.70
CA TRP A 183 11.44 17.27 -13.68
C TRP A 183 10.77 16.01 -13.14
N ARG A 184 10.82 15.80 -11.84
CA ARG A 184 10.27 14.61 -11.20
C ARG A 184 8.77 14.70 -10.91
N GLU A 185 8.25 15.92 -10.75
CA GLU A 185 6.84 16.18 -10.41
C GLU A 185 5.98 16.53 -11.63
N ASN A 186 6.60 16.69 -12.80
CA ASN A 186 5.88 17.02 -14.03
C ASN A 186 6.13 15.95 -15.09
N ALA A 187 5.15 15.07 -15.29
CA ALA A 187 5.23 14.00 -16.28
C ALA A 187 5.47 14.50 -17.71
N GLU A 188 5.00 15.72 -18.05
CA GLU A 188 5.18 16.32 -19.38
C GLU A 188 6.64 16.71 -19.66
N LEU A 189 7.46 16.90 -18.64
CA LEU A 189 8.88 17.20 -18.78
C LEU A 189 9.75 15.94 -18.86
N VAL A 190 9.25 14.78 -18.45
CA VAL A 190 10.01 13.52 -18.47
C VAL A 190 10.57 13.17 -19.85
N PRO A 191 9.82 13.35 -20.97
CA PRO A 191 10.38 13.11 -22.31
C PRO A 191 11.60 13.98 -22.66
N GLN A 192 11.79 15.12 -22.01
CA GLN A 192 12.89 16.05 -22.26
C GLN A 192 14.15 15.74 -21.45
N ILE A 193 14.09 14.76 -20.53
CA ILE A 193 15.23 14.38 -19.70
C ILE A 193 16.37 13.88 -20.61
N PRO A 194 17.57 14.49 -20.52
CA PRO A 194 18.69 14.09 -21.36
C PRO A 194 19.25 12.74 -20.86
N VAL A 195 19.38 11.80 -21.78
CA VAL A 195 20.13 10.55 -21.60
C VAL A 195 21.53 10.74 -22.13
N ASP A 196 22.52 10.43 -21.31
CA ASP A 196 23.92 10.57 -21.69
C ASP A 196 24.31 9.54 -22.75
N THR A 197 25.18 9.95 -23.66
CA THR A 197 25.71 9.11 -24.72
C THR A 197 27.24 9.15 -24.63
N ALA A 198 27.88 8.02 -24.65
CA ALA A 198 29.33 7.90 -24.46
C ALA A 198 30.14 8.80 -25.43
N GLY A 199 30.24 10.10 -25.09
CA GLY A 199 31.03 11.10 -25.84
C GLY A 199 30.31 11.82 -26.99
N ALA A 200 29.01 11.62 -27.18
CA ALA A 200 28.18 12.35 -28.14
C ALA A 200 27.20 13.32 -27.41
N ARG A 201 26.37 14.03 -28.18
CA ARG A 201 25.38 14.94 -27.62
C ARG A 201 24.27 14.14 -26.89
N PRO A 202 23.87 14.54 -25.68
CA PRO A 202 22.76 13.89 -24.97
C PRO A 202 21.48 13.85 -25.81
N VAL A 203 20.74 12.74 -25.74
CA VAL A 203 19.51 12.52 -26.49
C VAL A 203 18.33 12.58 -25.51
N PRO A 204 17.22 13.30 -25.80
CA PRO A 204 16.03 13.32 -24.97
C PRO A 204 15.43 11.93 -24.81
N LEU A 205 14.98 11.60 -23.59
CA LEU A 205 14.40 10.31 -23.25
C LEU A 205 13.20 9.95 -24.15
N GLY A 206 12.38 10.94 -24.55
CA GLY A 206 11.25 10.73 -25.45
C GLY A 206 11.61 10.32 -26.87
N GLU A 207 12.87 10.51 -27.30
CA GLU A 207 13.36 9.97 -28.57
C GLU A 207 13.77 8.49 -28.45
N LEU A 208 14.01 8.01 -27.22
CA LEU A 208 14.53 6.68 -26.93
C LEU A 208 13.48 5.71 -26.37
N ALA A 209 12.36 6.24 -25.84
CA ALA A 209 11.37 5.45 -25.15
C ALA A 209 9.96 5.99 -25.38
N ASP A 210 8.98 5.10 -25.31
CA ASP A 210 7.57 5.44 -25.18
C ASP A 210 7.27 5.69 -23.70
N ILE A 211 6.67 6.86 -23.42
CA ILE A 211 6.41 7.31 -22.05
C ILE A 211 4.91 7.49 -21.90
N LEU A 212 4.32 6.67 -21.03
CA LEU A 212 2.87 6.61 -20.81
C LEU A 212 2.56 6.77 -19.33
N VAL A 213 1.49 7.51 -19.02
CA VAL A 213 0.89 7.53 -17.69
C VAL A 213 -0.30 6.59 -17.71
N GLU A 214 -0.24 5.53 -16.93
CA GLU A 214 -1.30 4.53 -16.83
C GLU A 214 -1.69 4.27 -15.38
N GLU A 215 -2.94 3.88 -15.17
CA GLU A 215 -3.45 3.53 -13.85
C GLU A 215 -3.13 2.06 -13.56
N THR A 216 -2.21 1.80 -12.63
CA THR A 216 -1.82 0.44 -12.25
C THR A 216 -1.96 0.20 -10.75
N PRO A 217 -2.19 -1.05 -10.32
CA PRO A 217 -2.17 -1.38 -8.91
C PRO A 217 -0.75 -1.14 -8.33
N PRO A 218 -0.65 -0.49 -7.16
CA PRO A 218 0.64 -0.16 -6.54
C PRO A 218 1.43 -1.38 -6.07
N SER A 219 0.74 -2.49 -5.81
CA SER A 219 1.34 -3.80 -5.50
C SER A 219 0.45 -4.93 -5.99
N ILE A 220 1.06 -6.08 -6.22
CA ILE A 220 0.37 -7.33 -6.57
C ILE A 220 0.83 -8.38 -5.57
N GLU A 221 -0.09 -8.83 -4.72
CA GLU A 221 0.23 -9.85 -3.73
C GLU A 221 0.29 -11.23 -4.36
N HIS A 222 1.26 -12.02 -3.91
CA HIS A 222 1.43 -13.41 -4.29
C HIS A 222 1.59 -14.29 -3.06
N GLU A 223 0.99 -15.45 -3.12
CA GLU A 223 1.19 -16.52 -2.16
C GLU A 223 1.36 -17.85 -2.90
N ASN A 224 2.42 -18.59 -2.60
CA ASN A 224 2.79 -19.82 -3.30
C ASN A 224 2.82 -19.65 -4.84
N ALA A 225 3.40 -18.54 -5.31
CA ALA A 225 3.50 -18.14 -6.71
C ALA A 225 2.15 -17.86 -7.42
N ARG A 226 1.03 -17.79 -6.70
CA ARG A 226 -0.29 -17.40 -7.23
C ARG A 226 -0.63 -15.99 -6.78
N ARG A 227 -1.19 -15.19 -7.68
CA ARG A 227 -1.74 -13.89 -7.31
C ARG A 227 -2.91 -14.06 -6.36
N ARG A 228 -3.02 -13.18 -5.39
CA ARG A 228 -4.13 -13.18 -4.44
C ARG A 228 -4.67 -11.77 -4.18
N THR A 229 -5.88 -11.71 -3.72
CA THR A 229 -6.48 -10.61 -2.97
C THR A 229 -7.19 -11.16 -1.75
N PHE A 230 -7.58 -10.31 -0.81
CA PHE A 230 -8.36 -10.78 0.34
C PHE A 230 -9.48 -9.82 0.71
N VAL A 231 -10.45 -10.35 1.43
CA VAL A 231 -11.50 -9.56 2.08
C VAL A 231 -11.45 -9.85 3.56
N SER A 232 -11.20 -8.82 4.35
CA SER A 232 -11.14 -8.91 5.80
C SER A 232 -12.45 -8.50 6.46
N ALA A 233 -12.76 -9.09 7.60
CA ALA A 233 -13.89 -8.73 8.43
C ALA A 233 -13.58 -8.98 9.91
N ASN A 234 -14.04 -8.08 10.78
CA ASN A 234 -14.10 -8.33 12.21
C ASN A 234 -15.49 -8.84 12.60
N VAL A 235 -15.57 -9.60 13.67
CA VAL A 235 -16.83 -10.19 14.14
C VAL A 235 -17.19 -9.59 15.50
N ARG A 236 -18.39 -9.00 15.59
CA ARG A 236 -18.90 -8.40 16.83
C ARG A 236 -20.23 -9.00 17.24
N GLY A 237 -20.40 -9.32 18.54
CA GLY A 237 -21.66 -9.77 19.09
C GLY A 237 -22.06 -11.21 18.74
N ARG A 238 -21.16 -11.99 18.12
CA ARG A 238 -21.36 -13.42 17.84
C ARG A 238 -20.04 -14.19 17.82
N ASP A 239 -20.13 -15.49 17.85
CA ASP A 239 -19.01 -16.41 17.73
C ASP A 239 -18.40 -16.41 16.32
N VAL A 240 -17.06 -16.35 16.23
CA VAL A 240 -16.33 -16.27 14.97
C VAL A 240 -16.51 -17.53 14.12
N ALA A 241 -16.48 -18.73 14.73
CA ALA A 241 -16.63 -19.98 13.99
C ALA A 241 -18.01 -20.07 13.31
N SER A 242 -19.08 -19.67 14.01
CA SER A 242 -20.43 -19.62 13.43
C SER A 242 -20.56 -18.59 12.30
N PHE A 243 -19.85 -17.45 12.42
CA PHE A 243 -19.78 -16.44 11.36
C PHE A 243 -19.10 -17.02 10.12
N VAL A 244 -17.95 -17.68 10.28
CA VAL A 244 -17.18 -18.28 9.18
C VAL A 244 -18.01 -19.35 8.46
N GLN A 245 -18.72 -20.21 9.19
CA GLN A 245 -19.59 -21.23 8.56
C GLN A 245 -20.69 -20.60 7.71
N GLU A 246 -21.33 -19.55 8.22
CA GLU A 246 -22.35 -18.82 7.45
C GLU A 246 -21.75 -18.11 6.25
N ALA A 247 -20.57 -17.47 6.40
CA ALA A 247 -19.87 -16.82 5.33
C ALA A 247 -19.49 -17.79 4.20
N GLN A 248 -18.97 -18.98 4.56
CA GLN A 248 -18.64 -20.04 3.61
C GLN A 248 -19.87 -20.48 2.80
N SER A 249 -21.02 -20.68 3.45
CA SER A 249 -22.25 -21.06 2.75
C SER A 249 -22.71 -19.97 1.82
N ARG A 250 -22.84 -18.72 2.31
CA ARG A 250 -23.33 -17.60 1.52
C ARG A 250 -22.43 -17.24 0.33
N ILE A 251 -21.10 -17.30 0.52
CA ILE A 251 -20.14 -17.04 -0.56
C ILE A 251 -20.24 -18.13 -1.63
N ARG A 252 -20.32 -19.42 -1.25
CA ARG A 252 -20.50 -20.53 -2.18
C ARG A 252 -21.76 -20.38 -3.04
N ASP A 253 -22.85 -19.90 -2.41
CA ASP A 253 -24.15 -19.78 -3.08
C ASP A 253 -24.25 -18.52 -3.98
N ARG A 254 -23.57 -17.42 -3.60
CA ARG A 254 -23.74 -16.11 -4.24
C ARG A 254 -22.57 -15.66 -5.12
N VAL A 255 -21.38 -16.27 -4.93
CA VAL A 255 -20.16 -15.86 -5.65
C VAL A 255 -19.63 -17.03 -6.48
N PRO A 256 -20.13 -17.22 -7.71
CA PRO A 256 -19.59 -18.26 -8.58
C PRO A 256 -18.13 -17.94 -8.94
N LEU A 257 -17.24 -18.91 -8.72
CA LEU A 257 -15.83 -18.78 -9.04
C LEU A 257 -15.58 -19.21 -10.49
N PRO A 258 -14.89 -18.40 -11.31
CA PRO A 258 -14.40 -18.82 -12.61
C PRO A 258 -13.39 -19.96 -12.50
N ALA A 259 -13.16 -20.69 -13.61
CA ALA A 259 -12.14 -21.72 -13.66
C ALA A 259 -10.75 -21.15 -13.32
N GLY A 260 -9.98 -21.84 -12.50
CA GLY A 260 -8.66 -21.40 -12.03
C GLY A 260 -8.67 -20.54 -10.77
N TYR A 261 -9.83 -20.05 -10.32
CA TYR A 261 -9.95 -19.28 -9.08
C TYR A 261 -10.29 -20.17 -7.89
N THR A 262 -9.70 -19.88 -6.74
CA THR A 262 -9.95 -20.61 -5.49
C THR A 262 -10.06 -19.66 -4.33
N ILE A 263 -10.80 -20.07 -3.29
CA ILE A 263 -10.93 -19.35 -2.03
C ILE A 263 -10.19 -20.11 -0.94
N GLY A 264 -9.41 -19.37 -0.15
CA GLY A 264 -8.83 -19.77 1.12
C GLY A 264 -9.47 -18.98 2.26
N TRP A 265 -9.23 -19.42 3.47
CA TRP A 265 -9.69 -18.76 4.69
C TRP A 265 -8.50 -18.58 5.63
N GLY A 266 -8.46 -17.49 6.34
CA GLY A 266 -7.43 -17.14 7.30
C GLY A 266 -7.97 -16.12 8.31
N GLY A 267 -7.16 -15.73 9.26
CA GLY A 267 -7.51 -14.82 10.34
C GLY A 267 -7.29 -15.48 11.70
N ASP A 268 -7.68 -14.78 12.75
CA ASP A 268 -7.44 -15.22 14.15
C ASP A 268 -8.21 -16.48 14.55
N PHE A 269 -9.04 -17.04 13.67
CA PHE A 269 -9.82 -18.26 13.96
C PHE A 269 -9.07 -19.56 13.60
N GLU A 270 -7.93 -19.50 12.92
CA GLU A 270 -7.07 -20.65 12.66
C GLU A 270 -6.27 -21.01 13.92
#